data_c816e68e260de2bb49803275fe1d76fa
#
_entry.id   c816e68e260de2bb49803275fe1d76fa
#
_cell.length_a   1.000
_cell.length_b   1.000
_cell.length_c   1.000
_cell.angle_alpha   90.00
_cell.angle_beta   90.00
_cell.angle_gamma   90.00
#
_symmetry.space_group_name_H-M   'P 1'
#
loop_
_entity.id
_entity.type
_entity.pdbx_description
1 polymer ?
#
loop_
_entity_poly.entity_id
_entity_poly.type
_entity_poly.pdbx_seq_one_letter_code
_entity_poly.pdbx_strand_id
1 'polypeptide(L)'
;MLIEDSYHDVKTSDGTTMRIFLYHPKIPNYPKVKFPAVIVYSEIYQVTSPVARFARDIAGQGFIVAAPSIYHNFEGPEPLAYDVEGTDKGNNYKIEKELKSYDEDSNLTIDYLLSLPTCNGSIGATGMCLGGHLAFRTALDPRVKAAFCFFATDIHSHSLGKGKNDDSLKRCGEIKGELIMVFGDKDNHVPLEGRDLIRSELRRHNVQLTFIEVNDAQHAFIRDENSKGRYDPAVTGLCFDWLLELFNRRLKLDYGDHDGKNRVIEDVC
;
A
#
# COMPACT_ATOMS: atom_id res chain seq x y z
N MET A 1 4.01 9.56 -22.74
CA MET A 1 4.13 8.25 -22.07
C MET A 1 2.88 7.45 -22.35
N LEU A 2 3.01 6.15 -22.62
CA LEU A 2 1.88 5.22 -22.76
C LEU A 2 1.82 4.35 -21.51
N ILE A 3 0.62 3.95 -21.07
CA ILE A 3 0.44 2.97 -20.00
C ILE A 3 -0.10 1.68 -20.62
N GLU A 4 0.66 0.61 -20.47
CA GLU A 4 0.27 -0.72 -20.94
C GLU A 4 -0.26 -1.53 -19.76
N ASP A 5 -1.47 -2.07 -19.91
CA ASP A 5 -2.09 -2.97 -18.94
C ASP A 5 -1.76 -4.41 -19.33
N SER A 6 -1.32 -5.18 -18.36
CA SER A 6 -1.06 -6.60 -18.50
C SER A 6 -1.22 -7.29 -17.15
N TYR A 7 -0.92 -8.56 -17.07
CA TYR A 7 -0.87 -9.29 -15.80
C TYR A 7 0.19 -10.39 -15.83
N HIS A 8 0.58 -10.83 -14.67
CA HIS A 8 1.44 -11.97 -14.44
C HIS A 8 0.79 -12.89 -13.40
N ASP A 9 0.67 -14.17 -13.74
CA ASP A 9 0.14 -15.18 -12.83
C ASP A 9 1.32 -15.90 -12.16
N VAL A 10 1.36 -15.93 -10.84
CA VAL A 10 2.41 -16.56 -10.05
C VAL A 10 1.83 -17.66 -9.15
N LYS A 11 2.53 -18.80 -9.07
CA LYS A 11 2.16 -19.88 -8.14
C LYS A 11 2.63 -19.58 -6.73
N THR A 12 1.74 -19.79 -5.77
CA THR A 12 1.99 -19.67 -4.35
C THR A 12 2.30 -21.02 -3.72
N SER A 13 2.86 -21.03 -2.53
CA SER A 13 3.29 -22.27 -1.85
C SER A 13 2.13 -23.22 -1.50
N ASP A 14 0.90 -22.69 -1.38
CA ASP A 14 -0.30 -23.49 -1.15
C ASP A 14 -0.91 -24.07 -2.45
N GLY A 15 -0.27 -23.81 -3.60
CA GLY A 15 -0.68 -24.32 -4.91
C GLY A 15 -1.72 -23.47 -5.64
N THR A 16 -2.20 -22.39 -5.04
CA THR A 16 -3.10 -21.45 -5.71
C THR A 16 -2.35 -20.57 -6.71
N THR A 17 -3.04 -19.72 -7.43
CA THR A 17 -2.44 -18.82 -8.42
C THR A 17 -2.85 -17.39 -8.11
N MET A 18 -1.87 -16.57 -7.73
CA MET A 18 -2.08 -15.14 -7.54
C MET A 18 -1.88 -14.42 -8.88
N ARG A 19 -2.85 -13.60 -9.28
CA ARG A 19 -2.69 -12.67 -10.39
C ARG A 19 -2.15 -11.34 -9.91
N ILE A 20 -1.09 -10.88 -10.55
CA ILE A 20 -0.52 -9.54 -10.36
C ILE A 20 -0.92 -8.72 -11.59
N PHE A 21 -1.86 -7.78 -11.42
CA PHE A 21 -2.18 -6.80 -12.46
C PHE A 21 -1.03 -5.82 -12.57
N LEU A 22 -0.61 -5.52 -13.80
CA LEU A 22 0.54 -4.67 -14.07
C LEU A 22 0.13 -3.47 -14.94
N TYR A 23 0.48 -2.28 -14.49
CA TYR A 23 0.34 -1.02 -15.22
C TYR A 23 1.75 -0.50 -15.49
N HIS A 24 2.21 -0.65 -16.73
CA HIS A 24 3.61 -0.40 -17.09
C HIS A 24 3.73 0.85 -17.96
N PRO A 25 4.48 1.90 -17.51
CA PRO A 25 4.74 3.05 -18.34
C PRO A 25 5.72 2.69 -19.47
N LYS A 26 5.45 3.21 -20.67
CA LYS A 26 6.34 3.10 -21.81
C LYS A 26 6.62 4.47 -22.41
N ILE A 27 7.89 4.75 -22.70
CA ILE A 27 8.30 5.95 -23.40
C ILE A 27 8.73 5.50 -24.82
N PRO A 28 7.98 5.91 -25.86
CA PRO A 28 8.36 5.59 -27.23
C PRO A 28 9.81 5.99 -27.53
N ASN A 29 10.53 5.16 -28.27
CA ASN A 29 11.93 5.35 -28.65
C ASN A 29 12.97 5.25 -27.51
N TYR A 30 12.57 4.89 -26.28
CA TYR A 30 13.48 4.68 -25.15
C TYR A 30 13.33 3.27 -24.56
N PRO A 31 13.71 2.19 -25.28
CA PRO A 31 13.45 0.80 -24.85
C PRO A 31 14.26 0.37 -23.60
N LYS A 32 15.27 1.14 -23.23
CA LYS A 32 16.13 0.85 -22.06
C LYS A 32 15.80 1.70 -20.83
N VAL A 33 14.74 2.51 -20.89
CA VAL A 33 14.33 3.32 -19.74
C VAL A 33 13.94 2.42 -18.58
N LYS A 34 14.34 2.82 -17.38
CA LYS A 34 13.98 2.14 -16.13
C LYS A 34 13.11 3.03 -15.27
N PHE A 35 12.20 2.41 -14.57
CA PHE A 35 11.26 3.06 -13.66
C PHE A 35 11.33 2.42 -12.27
N PRO A 36 11.11 3.18 -11.20
CA PRO A 36 10.84 2.60 -9.90
C PRO A 36 9.50 1.86 -9.92
N ALA A 37 9.31 0.93 -9.01
CA ALA A 37 8.10 0.15 -8.94
C ALA A 37 7.31 0.41 -7.65
N VAL A 38 5.98 0.34 -7.73
CA VAL A 38 5.05 0.54 -6.62
C VAL A 38 4.05 -0.61 -6.58
N ILE A 39 3.85 -1.19 -5.41
CA ILE A 39 2.79 -2.16 -5.17
C ILE A 39 1.56 -1.39 -4.66
N VAL A 40 0.40 -1.61 -5.28
CA VAL A 40 -0.88 -1.03 -4.88
C VAL A 40 -1.78 -2.15 -4.36
N TYR A 41 -2.05 -2.14 -3.05
CA TYR A 41 -2.96 -3.08 -2.42
C TYR A 41 -4.38 -2.52 -2.35
N SER A 42 -5.32 -3.37 -2.70
CA SER A 42 -6.74 -3.07 -2.72
C SER A 42 -7.38 -3.08 -1.33
N GLU A 43 -8.58 -2.50 -1.24
CA GLU A 43 -9.51 -2.76 -0.13
C GLU A 43 -9.92 -4.25 -0.10
N ILE A 44 -10.85 -4.61 0.77
CA ILE A 44 -11.40 -5.98 0.88
C ILE A 44 -12.10 -6.50 -0.38
N TYR A 45 -12.21 -5.70 -1.45
CA TYR A 45 -12.94 -6.04 -2.69
C TYR A 45 -12.04 -6.45 -3.85
N GLN A 46 -10.75 -6.72 -3.62
CA GLN A 46 -9.74 -6.96 -4.65
C GLN A 46 -9.55 -5.73 -5.59
N VAL A 47 -9.02 -5.94 -6.80
CA VAL A 47 -8.67 -4.84 -7.71
C VAL A 47 -9.93 -4.35 -8.44
N THR A 48 -10.66 -3.47 -7.79
CA THR A 48 -11.85 -2.80 -8.35
C THR A 48 -11.48 -1.68 -9.31
N SER A 49 -12.48 -1.10 -10.00
CA SER A 49 -12.26 0.05 -10.90
C SER A 49 -11.59 1.25 -10.22
N PRO A 50 -11.98 1.69 -9.00
CA PRO A 50 -11.26 2.74 -8.28
C PRO A 50 -9.79 2.41 -8.03
N VAL A 51 -9.48 1.19 -7.61
CA VAL A 51 -8.09 0.73 -7.38
C VAL A 51 -7.30 0.71 -8.70
N ALA A 52 -7.90 0.22 -9.78
CA ALA A 52 -7.27 0.18 -11.10
C ALA A 52 -6.98 1.60 -11.63
N ARG A 53 -7.90 2.56 -11.47
CA ARG A 53 -7.66 3.97 -11.83
C ARG A 53 -6.51 4.56 -11.01
N PHE A 54 -6.53 4.40 -9.69
CA PHE A 54 -5.47 4.88 -8.81
C PHE A 54 -4.10 4.29 -9.19
N ALA A 55 -4.04 3.01 -9.52
CA ALA A 55 -2.82 2.35 -10.00
C ALA A 55 -2.34 2.94 -11.34
N ARG A 56 -3.26 3.21 -12.29
CA ARG A 56 -2.92 3.85 -13.58
C ARG A 56 -2.46 5.29 -13.41
N ASP A 57 -3.04 6.04 -12.47
CA ASP A 57 -2.62 7.41 -12.19
C ASP A 57 -1.18 7.44 -11.65
N ILE A 58 -0.82 6.52 -10.76
CA ILE A 58 0.57 6.36 -10.30
C ILE A 58 1.48 5.95 -11.48
N ALA A 59 1.05 5.01 -12.32
CA ALA A 59 1.84 4.60 -13.48
C ALA A 59 2.04 5.76 -14.47
N GLY A 60 1.04 6.63 -14.62
CA GLY A 60 1.13 7.87 -15.40
C GLY A 60 2.20 8.84 -14.92
N GLN A 61 2.63 8.72 -13.68
CA GLN A 61 3.73 9.50 -13.08
C GLN A 61 5.12 8.85 -13.28
N GLY A 62 5.20 7.74 -14.03
CA GLY A 62 6.47 7.08 -14.35
C GLY A 62 6.91 6.06 -13.30
N PHE A 63 5.98 5.27 -12.80
CA PHE A 63 6.21 4.12 -11.94
C PHE A 63 5.66 2.85 -12.59
N ILE A 64 6.35 1.72 -12.48
CA ILE A 64 5.75 0.42 -12.75
C ILE A 64 4.83 0.11 -11.58
N VAL A 65 3.56 -0.18 -11.82
CA VAL A 65 2.62 -0.47 -10.75
C VAL A 65 2.13 -1.90 -10.83
N ALA A 66 2.22 -2.62 -9.71
CA ALA A 66 1.71 -3.97 -9.54
C ALA A 66 0.56 -3.98 -8.52
N ALA A 67 -0.57 -4.59 -8.87
CA ALA A 67 -1.69 -4.77 -7.96
C ALA A 67 -2.03 -6.27 -7.85
N PRO A 68 -1.64 -6.95 -6.75
CA PRO A 68 -1.90 -8.38 -6.58
C PRO A 68 -3.36 -8.66 -6.21
N SER A 69 -3.91 -9.77 -6.72
CA SER A 69 -5.20 -10.32 -6.29
C SER A 69 -5.03 -11.03 -4.95
N ILE A 70 -5.34 -10.35 -3.86
CA ILE A 70 -5.03 -10.80 -2.49
C ILE A 70 -5.87 -11.96 -1.98
N TYR A 71 -6.96 -12.32 -2.68
CA TYR A 71 -7.87 -13.40 -2.26
C TYR A 71 -7.83 -14.62 -3.18
N HIS A 72 -6.71 -14.84 -3.89
CA HIS A 72 -6.48 -15.99 -4.76
C HIS A 72 -6.63 -17.37 -4.07
N ASN A 73 -6.64 -17.39 -2.74
CA ASN A 73 -6.89 -18.61 -1.96
C ASN A 73 -8.37 -19.00 -1.95
N PHE A 74 -9.28 -18.08 -2.25
CA PHE A 74 -10.73 -18.25 -2.12
C PHE A 74 -11.51 -17.93 -3.39
N GLU A 75 -11.04 -16.96 -4.17
CA GLU A 75 -11.73 -16.43 -5.35
C GLU A 75 -10.77 -16.34 -6.54
N GLY A 76 -11.35 -16.13 -7.74
CA GLY A 76 -10.59 -15.66 -8.90
C GLY A 76 -10.04 -14.24 -8.71
N PRO A 77 -9.33 -13.71 -9.71
CA PRO A 77 -8.74 -12.37 -9.63
C PRO A 77 -9.76 -11.22 -9.80
N GLU A 78 -11.02 -11.53 -10.08
CA GLU A 78 -12.09 -10.56 -10.30
C GLU A 78 -12.42 -9.81 -9.00
N PRO A 79 -12.87 -8.54 -9.10
CA PRO A 79 -13.26 -7.77 -7.94
C PRO A 79 -14.56 -8.30 -7.34
N LEU A 80 -14.67 -8.21 -6.01
CA LEU A 80 -15.92 -8.38 -5.30
C LEU A 80 -16.80 -7.14 -5.48
N ALA A 81 -18.12 -7.30 -5.45
CA ALA A 81 -19.05 -6.20 -5.57
C ALA A 81 -19.05 -5.28 -4.32
N TYR A 82 -19.36 -3.99 -4.51
CA TYR A 82 -19.53 -3.04 -3.40
C TYR A 82 -20.94 -3.12 -2.79
N ASP A 83 -21.42 -4.33 -2.53
CA ASP A 83 -22.70 -4.62 -1.89
C ASP A 83 -22.50 -5.36 -0.55
N VAL A 84 -23.61 -5.82 0.04
CA VAL A 84 -23.56 -6.54 1.33
C VAL A 84 -22.83 -7.86 1.17
N GLU A 85 -23.15 -8.63 0.12
CA GLU A 85 -22.53 -9.96 -0.12
C GLU A 85 -21.02 -9.84 -0.36
N GLY A 86 -20.58 -8.93 -1.22
CA GLY A 86 -19.18 -8.70 -1.49
C GLY A 86 -18.43 -8.16 -0.28
N THR A 87 -19.09 -7.31 0.55
CA THR A 87 -18.53 -6.82 1.82
C THR A 87 -18.34 -7.96 2.82
N ASP A 88 -19.32 -8.84 2.97
CA ASP A 88 -19.26 -9.98 3.89
C ASP A 88 -18.19 -10.98 3.45
N LYS A 89 -18.14 -11.32 2.14
CA LYS A 89 -17.06 -12.15 1.58
C LYS A 89 -15.68 -11.56 1.85
N GLY A 90 -15.47 -10.30 1.51
CA GLY A 90 -14.19 -9.64 1.69
C GLY A 90 -13.74 -9.57 3.15
N ASN A 91 -14.67 -9.32 4.10
CA ASN A 91 -14.39 -9.36 5.53
C ASN A 91 -14.05 -10.76 6.02
N ASN A 92 -14.75 -11.79 5.53
CA ASN A 92 -14.47 -13.18 5.88
C ASN A 92 -13.10 -13.62 5.36
N TYR A 93 -12.80 -13.38 4.09
CA TYR A 93 -11.51 -13.73 3.50
C TYR A 93 -10.34 -13.05 4.20
N LYS A 94 -10.53 -11.77 4.60
CA LYS A 94 -9.52 -11.02 5.36
C LYS A 94 -9.07 -11.73 6.63
N ILE A 95 -9.97 -12.37 7.35
CA ILE A 95 -9.69 -13.06 8.62
C ILE A 95 -9.48 -14.57 8.48
N GLU A 96 -9.84 -15.17 7.35
CA GLU A 96 -9.61 -16.60 7.07
C GLU A 96 -8.25 -16.85 6.42
N LYS A 97 -7.72 -15.86 5.68
CA LYS A 97 -6.40 -15.97 5.05
C LYS A 97 -5.30 -16.01 6.10
N GLU A 98 -4.36 -16.94 5.93
CA GLU A 98 -3.19 -17.03 6.81
C GLU A 98 -2.29 -15.79 6.69
N LEU A 99 -1.76 -15.31 7.80
CA LEU A 99 -0.88 -14.14 7.80
C LEU A 99 0.36 -14.34 6.92
N LYS A 100 0.96 -15.54 6.97
CA LYS A 100 2.08 -15.92 6.11
C LYS A 100 1.77 -15.89 4.62
N SER A 101 0.49 -16.11 4.23
CA SER A 101 0.09 -16.03 2.82
C SER A 101 0.07 -14.58 2.33
N TYR A 102 -0.31 -13.61 3.17
CA TYR A 102 -0.15 -12.19 2.85
C TYR A 102 1.33 -11.79 2.69
N ASP A 103 2.21 -12.33 3.53
CA ASP A 103 3.65 -12.08 3.43
C ASP A 103 4.24 -12.70 2.15
N GLU A 104 3.80 -13.90 1.80
CA GLU A 104 4.20 -14.56 0.55
C GLU A 104 3.76 -13.76 -0.67
N ASP A 105 2.51 -13.27 -0.70
CA ASP A 105 2.00 -12.42 -1.78
C ASP A 105 2.87 -11.18 -1.99
N SER A 106 3.24 -10.53 -0.90
CA SER A 106 4.11 -9.36 -0.93
C SER A 106 5.48 -9.71 -1.50
N ASN A 107 6.11 -10.78 -1.00
CA ASN A 107 7.42 -11.24 -1.45
C ASN A 107 7.43 -11.60 -2.93
N LEU A 108 6.47 -12.39 -3.38
CA LEU A 108 6.34 -12.79 -4.79
C LEU A 108 6.13 -11.57 -5.70
N THR A 109 5.36 -10.57 -5.24
CA THR A 109 5.14 -9.35 -6.01
C THR A 109 6.42 -8.50 -6.09
N ILE A 110 7.17 -8.36 -5.00
CA ILE A 110 8.48 -7.68 -4.98
C ILE A 110 9.46 -8.40 -5.91
N ASP A 111 9.58 -9.72 -5.79
CA ASP A 111 10.49 -10.53 -6.61
C ASP A 111 10.18 -10.40 -8.11
N TYR A 112 8.88 -10.43 -8.46
CA TYR A 112 8.45 -10.22 -9.84
C TYR A 112 8.85 -8.84 -10.35
N LEU A 113 8.57 -7.78 -9.60
CA LEU A 113 8.91 -6.40 -9.99
C LEU A 113 10.42 -6.22 -10.17
N LEU A 114 11.23 -6.77 -9.25
CA LEU A 114 12.68 -6.70 -9.32
C LEU A 114 13.26 -7.51 -10.49
N SER A 115 12.55 -8.55 -10.96
CA SER A 115 12.94 -9.34 -12.13
C SER A 115 12.74 -8.62 -13.47
N LEU A 116 11.93 -7.56 -13.50
CA LEU A 116 11.64 -6.81 -14.71
C LEU A 116 12.88 -6.02 -15.16
N PRO A 117 13.33 -6.16 -16.41
CA PRO A 117 14.52 -5.44 -16.91
C PRO A 117 14.33 -3.92 -16.94
N THR A 118 13.09 -3.47 -16.90
CA THR A 118 12.69 -2.06 -16.86
C THR A 118 12.53 -1.51 -15.42
N CYS A 119 12.66 -2.34 -14.39
CA CYS A 119 12.70 -1.88 -13.02
C CYS A 119 14.09 -1.30 -12.68
N ASN A 120 14.11 -0.16 -11.97
CA ASN A 120 15.37 0.45 -11.51
C ASN A 120 15.89 -0.13 -10.18
N GLY A 121 15.15 -1.09 -9.59
CA GLY A 121 15.49 -1.72 -8.30
C GLY A 121 14.90 -1.02 -7.07
N SER A 122 14.18 0.09 -7.22
CA SER A 122 13.55 0.81 -6.11
C SER A 122 12.08 0.42 -6.00
N ILE A 123 11.66 -0.05 -4.82
CA ILE A 123 10.30 -0.53 -4.53
C ILE A 123 9.63 0.37 -3.50
N GLY A 124 8.39 0.77 -3.79
CA GLY A 124 7.46 1.37 -2.85
C GLY A 124 6.18 0.56 -2.71
N ALA A 125 5.39 0.87 -1.71
CA ALA A 125 4.08 0.25 -1.49
C ALA A 125 3.02 1.28 -1.11
N THR A 126 1.79 1.06 -1.53
CA THR A 126 0.62 1.84 -1.09
C THR A 126 -0.62 0.97 -1.10
N GLY A 127 -1.65 1.44 -0.44
CA GLY A 127 -2.95 0.76 -0.44
C GLY A 127 -3.94 1.40 0.51
N MET A 128 -5.19 0.95 0.44
CA MET A 128 -6.34 1.52 1.12
C MET A 128 -7.00 0.49 2.04
N CYS A 129 -7.44 0.89 3.23
CA CYS A 129 -8.15 0.02 4.17
C CYS A 129 -7.29 -1.21 4.54
N LEU A 130 -7.74 -2.42 4.25
CA LEU A 130 -6.92 -3.62 4.32
C LEU A 130 -5.61 -3.43 3.54
N GLY A 131 -5.69 -2.89 2.32
CA GLY A 131 -4.50 -2.62 1.50
C GLY A 131 -3.52 -1.64 2.13
N GLY A 132 -4.01 -0.67 2.91
CA GLY A 132 -3.15 0.21 3.72
C GLY A 132 -2.36 -0.57 4.77
N HIS A 133 -2.99 -1.56 5.40
CA HIS A 133 -2.30 -2.49 6.31
C HIS A 133 -1.30 -3.38 5.56
N LEU A 134 -1.68 -3.92 4.40
CA LEU A 134 -0.76 -4.74 3.61
C LEU A 134 0.45 -3.94 3.11
N ALA A 135 0.27 -2.66 2.74
CA ALA A 135 1.38 -1.77 2.42
C ALA A 135 2.30 -1.52 3.62
N PHE A 136 1.72 -1.32 4.81
CA PHE A 136 2.47 -1.24 6.07
C PHE A 136 3.26 -2.53 6.32
N ARG A 137 2.63 -3.68 6.16
CA ARG A 137 3.26 -4.98 6.36
C ARG A 137 4.36 -5.25 5.33
N THR A 138 4.13 -4.86 4.08
CA THR A 138 5.15 -4.92 3.02
C THR A 138 6.36 -4.03 3.32
N ALA A 139 6.18 -2.91 4.03
CA ALA A 139 7.28 -2.04 4.45
C ALA A 139 8.22 -2.68 5.49
N LEU A 140 7.85 -3.82 6.11
CA LEU A 140 8.75 -4.61 6.95
C LEU A 140 9.88 -5.27 6.13
N ASP A 141 9.68 -5.45 4.82
CA ASP A 141 10.74 -5.94 3.93
C ASP A 141 11.77 -4.82 3.66
N PRO A 142 13.06 -5.05 3.93
CA PRO A 142 14.09 -4.02 3.77
C PRO A 142 14.30 -3.54 2.32
N ARG A 143 13.75 -4.24 1.32
CA ARG A 143 13.79 -3.82 -0.08
C ARG A 143 12.79 -2.69 -0.38
N VAL A 144 11.82 -2.46 0.51
CA VAL A 144 10.80 -1.40 0.35
C VAL A 144 11.33 -0.10 0.94
N LYS A 145 11.56 0.89 0.08
CA LYS A 145 12.16 2.18 0.45
C LYS A 145 11.15 3.21 0.94
N ALA A 146 9.88 3.04 0.57
CA ALA A 146 8.81 3.97 0.94
C ALA A 146 7.45 3.26 0.97
N ALA A 147 6.59 3.63 1.92
CA ALA A 147 5.20 3.18 1.93
C ALA A 147 4.25 4.32 2.27
N PHE A 148 3.10 4.37 1.58
CA PHE A 148 2.02 5.31 1.83
C PHE A 148 0.74 4.55 2.15
N CYS A 149 0.26 4.62 3.38
CA CYS A 149 -0.83 3.81 3.89
C CYS A 149 -2.08 4.65 4.12
N PHE A 150 -3.13 4.42 3.32
CA PHE A 150 -4.42 5.09 3.49
C PHE A 150 -5.29 4.34 4.48
N PHE A 151 -5.71 5.00 5.55
CA PHE A 151 -6.65 4.52 6.58
C PHE A 151 -6.52 3.01 6.87
N ALA A 152 -5.29 2.59 7.15
CA ALA A 152 -4.89 1.21 7.36
C ALA A 152 -5.62 0.58 8.55
N THR A 153 -6.46 -0.43 8.29
CA THR A 153 -7.26 -1.11 9.31
C THR A 153 -6.49 -2.22 10.04
N ASP A 154 -7.07 -2.70 11.13
CA ASP A 154 -6.64 -3.92 11.83
C ASP A 154 -5.25 -3.89 12.50
N ILE A 155 -4.40 -2.89 12.26
CA ILE A 155 -3.05 -2.77 12.85
C ILE A 155 -3.14 -2.61 14.37
N HIS A 156 -3.98 -1.66 14.84
CA HIS A 156 -4.14 -1.37 16.27
C HIS A 156 -4.80 -2.50 17.05
N SER A 157 -5.66 -3.27 16.39
CA SER A 157 -6.43 -4.36 17.00
C SER A 157 -5.79 -5.74 16.82
N HIS A 158 -4.68 -5.81 16.07
CA HIS A 158 -4.00 -7.07 15.74
C HIS A 158 -4.91 -8.12 15.10
N SER A 159 -5.93 -7.68 14.34
CA SER A 159 -7.03 -8.55 13.90
C SER A 159 -6.91 -9.07 12.46
N LEU A 160 -5.84 -8.76 11.74
CA LEU A 160 -5.59 -9.30 10.42
C LEU A 160 -5.27 -10.80 10.46
N GLY A 161 -5.84 -11.52 9.50
CA GLY A 161 -5.50 -12.91 9.23
C GLY A 161 -6.13 -13.92 10.18
N LYS A 162 -5.92 -15.17 9.85
CA LYS A 162 -6.46 -16.30 10.60
C LYS A 162 -5.90 -16.33 12.02
N GLY A 163 -6.82 -16.44 12.96
CA GLY A 163 -6.47 -16.42 14.37
C GLY A 163 -6.33 -15.04 14.98
N LYS A 164 -6.45 -13.96 14.18
CA LYS A 164 -6.33 -12.56 14.63
C LYS A 164 -5.07 -12.35 15.47
N ASN A 165 -3.94 -12.76 14.90
CA ASN A 165 -2.63 -12.76 15.54
C ASN A 165 -1.62 -11.89 14.80
N ASP A 166 -2.09 -10.83 14.13
CA ASP A 166 -1.24 -9.91 13.41
C ASP A 166 -0.15 -9.32 14.30
N ASP A 167 1.07 -9.36 13.79
CA ASP A 167 2.28 -8.88 14.46
C ASP A 167 2.87 -7.61 13.83
N SER A 168 2.15 -6.99 12.90
CA SER A 168 2.64 -5.85 12.12
C SER A 168 3.13 -4.70 13.01
N LEU A 169 2.34 -4.29 13.99
CA LEU A 169 2.73 -3.21 14.89
C LEU A 169 3.90 -3.59 15.80
N LYS A 170 3.94 -4.85 16.26
CA LYS A 170 5.05 -5.37 17.08
C LYS A 170 6.38 -5.35 16.31
N ARG A 171 6.31 -5.57 15.00
CA ARG A 171 7.47 -5.62 14.10
C ARG A 171 7.82 -4.28 13.45
N CYS A 172 7.11 -3.21 13.75
CA CYS A 172 7.27 -1.92 13.05
C CYS A 172 8.72 -1.37 13.08
N GLY A 173 9.53 -1.75 14.05
CA GLY A 173 10.96 -1.41 14.10
C GLY A 173 11.82 -2.04 12.99
N GLU A 174 11.28 -3.00 12.22
CA GLU A 174 11.93 -3.58 11.05
C GLU A 174 11.83 -2.68 9.83
N ILE A 175 10.89 -1.71 9.81
CA ILE A 175 10.71 -0.77 8.72
C ILE A 175 11.96 0.09 8.57
N LYS A 176 12.62 -0.01 7.40
CA LYS A 176 13.82 0.78 7.06
C LYS A 176 13.52 1.96 6.15
N GLY A 177 12.44 1.84 5.37
CA GLY A 177 11.95 2.87 4.48
C GLY A 177 11.21 3.99 5.22
N GLU A 178 10.81 5.01 4.47
CA GLU A 178 9.98 6.09 4.99
C GLU A 178 8.50 5.72 4.87
N LEU A 179 7.73 6.03 5.92
CA LEU A 179 6.31 5.70 6.03
C LEU A 179 5.47 6.97 6.14
N ILE A 180 4.47 7.10 5.27
CA ILE A 180 3.38 8.05 5.46
C ILE A 180 2.10 7.27 5.78
N MET A 181 1.40 7.66 6.84
CA MET A 181 0.09 7.13 7.18
C MET A 181 -0.92 8.26 7.23
N VAL A 182 -2.07 8.08 6.57
CA VAL A 182 -3.16 9.06 6.56
C VAL A 182 -4.46 8.41 7.02
N PHE A 183 -5.17 9.10 7.92
CA PHE A 183 -6.45 8.67 8.48
C PHE A 183 -7.45 9.81 8.45
N GLY A 184 -8.74 9.49 8.40
CA GLY A 184 -9.79 10.44 8.71
C GLY A 184 -10.05 10.47 10.23
N ASP A 185 -10.34 11.63 10.80
CA ASP A 185 -10.65 11.72 12.23
C ASP A 185 -12.03 11.12 12.59
N LYS A 186 -12.93 11.01 11.60
CA LYS A 186 -14.24 10.33 11.70
C LYS A 186 -14.22 8.87 11.24
N ASP A 187 -13.02 8.30 11.06
CA ASP A 187 -12.88 6.90 10.69
C ASP A 187 -13.11 5.99 11.92
N ASN A 188 -14.25 5.31 11.96
CA ASN A 188 -14.61 4.39 13.03
C ASN A 188 -13.98 3.00 12.91
N HIS A 189 -13.31 2.68 11.79
CA HIS A 189 -12.53 1.46 11.66
C HIS A 189 -11.16 1.55 12.35
N VAL A 190 -10.65 2.77 12.50
CA VAL A 190 -9.41 3.04 13.24
C VAL A 190 -9.68 4.22 14.19
N PRO A 191 -10.25 3.96 15.38
CA PRO A 191 -10.62 5.02 16.34
C PRO A 191 -9.39 5.79 16.84
N LEU A 192 -9.61 6.92 17.50
CA LEU A 192 -8.55 7.82 17.98
C LEU A 192 -7.48 7.04 18.78
N GLU A 193 -7.90 6.22 19.72
CA GLU A 193 -6.99 5.43 20.56
C GLU A 193 -6.14 4.46 19.71
N GLY A 194 -6.72 3.90 18.64
CA GLY A 194 -6.03 3.05 17.69
C GLY A 194 -4.99 3.81 16.88
N ARG A 195 -5.33 5.02 16.41
CA ARG A 195 -4.38 5.90 15.70
C ARG A 195 -3.23 6.34 16.60
N ASP A 196 -3.54 6.72 17.86
CA ASP A 196 -2.54 7.10 18.87
C ASP A 196 -1.60 5.95 19.20
N LEU A 197 -2.12 4.72 19.34
CA LEU A 197 -1.31 3.52 19.55
C LEU A 197 -0.34 3.31 18.38
N ILE A 198 -0.83 3.31 17.15
CA ILE A 198 0.02 3.13 15.96
C ILE A 198 1.11 4.21 15.92
N ARG A 199 0.73 5.47 16.06
CA ARG A 199 1.66 6.60 16.02
C ARG A 199 2.73 6.52 17.13
N SER A 200 2.34 6.17 18.35
CA SER A 200 3.27 6.07 19.48
C SER A 200 4.26 4.93 19.31
N GLU A 201 3.81 3.75 18.84
CA GLU A 201 4.69 2.61 18.61
C GLU A 201 5.69 2.89 17.48
N LEU A 202 5.26 3.47 16.37
CA LEU A 202 6.14 3.85 15.28
C LEU A 202 7.21 4.85 15.72
N ARG A 203 6.84 5.85 16.52
CA ARG A 203 7.80 6.82 17.09
C ARG A 203 8.76 6.17 18.08
N ARG A 204 8.26 5.28 18.93
CA ARG A 204 9.09 4.53 19.89
C ARG A 204 10.18 3.71 19.21
N HIS A 205 9.91 3.21 18.01
CA HIS A 205 10.84 2.46 17.17
C HIS A 205 11.66 3.32 16.19
N ASN A 206 11.57 4.65 16.28
CA ASN A 206 12.27 5.60 15.41
C ASN A 206 12.01 5.39 13.91
N VAL A 207 10.82 4.93 13.54
CA VAL A 207 10.43 4.83 12.12
C VAL A 207 10.36 6.23 11.52
N GLN A 208 10.92 6.41 10.32
CA GLN A 208 10.78 7.66 9.56
C GLN A 208 9.31 7.85 9.17
N LEU A 209 8.58 8.63 9.95
CA LEU A 209 7.12 8.68 9.91
C LEU A 209 6.59 10.09 9.67
N THR A 210 5.71 10.22 8.66
CA THR A 210 4.72 11.29 8.58
C THR A 210 3.34 10.71 8.89
N PHE A 211 2.64 11.29 9.90
CA PHE A 211 1.34 10.81 10.35
C PHE A 211 0.31 11.93 10.21
N ILE A 212 -0.74 11.70 9.43
CA ILE A 212 -1.71 12.70 9.02
C ILE A 212 -3.09 12.26 9.49
N GLU A 213 -3.81 13.18 10.14
CA GLU A 213 -5.22 13.02 10.49
C GLU A 213 -6.00 14.14 9.81
N VAL A 214 -6.95 13.76 8.97
CA VAL A 214 -7.76 14.70 8.18
C VAL A 214 -9.08 14.96 8.91
N ASN A 215 -9.34 16.23 9.24
CA ASN A 215 -10.57 16.63 9.93
C ASN A 215 -11.80 16.30 9.07
N ASP A 216 -12.85 15.79 9.72
CA ASP A 216 -14.14 15.38 9.15
C ASP A 216 -14.09 14.26 8.09
N ALA A 217 -12.92 13.76 7.71
CA ALA A 217 -12.81 12.65 6.78
C ALA A 217 -13.23 11.32 7.43
N GLN A 218 -13.95 10.52 6.69
CA GLN A 218 -14.40 9.18 7.09
C GLN A 218 -13.51 8.10 6.46
N HIS A 219 -13.77 6.84 6.83
CA HIS A 219 -13.11 5.69 6.17
C HIS A 219 -13.36 5.69 4.66
N ALA A 220 -12.35 5.35 3.86
CA ALA A 220 -12.41 5.27 2.39
C ALA A 220 -12.74 6.60 1.67
N PHE A 221 -12.30 7.74 2.20
CA PHE A 221 -12.55 9.07 1.65
C PHE A 221 -11.94 9.30 0.25
N ILE A 222 -11.02 8.46 -0.19
CA ILE A 222 -10.45 8.54 -1.55
C ILE A 222 -11.19 7.68 -2.58
N ARG A 223 -12.19 6.91 -2.19
CA ARG A 223 -12.93 6.03 -3.10
C ARG A 223 -14.05 6.79 -3.81
N ASP A 224 -13.92 6.95 -5.10
CA ASP A 224 -14.82 7.73 -5.97
C ASP A 224 -16.08 6.96 -6.44
N GLU A 225 -16.14 5.63 -6.28
CA GLU A 225 -17.32 4.82 -6.58
C GLU A 225 -17.94 4.23 -5.32
N ASN A 226 -19.27 4.19 -5.28
CA ASN A 226 -20.04 3.59 -4.17
C ASN A 226 -19.59 4.07 -2.77
N SER A 227 -19.14 5.33 -2.69
CA SER A 227 -18.55 5.92 -1.49
C SER A 227 -19.56 6.22 -0.39
N LYS A 228 -20.87 6.19 -0.69
CA LYS A 228 -21.96 6.57 0.24
C LYS A 228 -21.74 7.97 0.84
N GLY A 229 -21.26 8.92 0.01
CA GLY A 229 -21.00 10.30 0.41
C GLY A 229 -19.70 10.54 1.19
N ARG A 230 -18.80 9.55 1.27
CA ARG A 230 -17.51 9.70 1.97
C ARG A 230 -16.37 10.23 1.10
N TYR A 231 -16.54 10.20 -0.23
CA TYR A 231 -15.52 10.66 -1.14
C TYR A 231 -15.28 12.17 -1.00
N ASP A 232 -14.02 12.55 -0.79
CA ASP A 232 -13.57 13.93 -0.75
C ASP A 232 -12.52 14.16 -1.85
N PRO A 233 -12.88 14.84 -2.95
CA PRO A 233 -11.98 15.04 -4.07
C PRO A 233 -10.79 15.95 -3.74
N ALA A 234 -10.95 16.94 -2.86
CA ALA A 234 -9.89 17.87 -2.49
C ALA A 234 -8.83 17.15 -1.62
N VAL A 235 -9.27 16.42 -0.62
CA VAL A 235 -8.37 15.62 0.24
C VAL A 235 -7.71 14.50 -0.57
N THR A 236 -8.44 13.87 -1.49
CA THR A 236 -7.88 12.84 -2.39
C THR A 236 -6.74 13.40 -3.23
N GLY A 237 -6.93 14.58 -3.84
CA GLY A 237 -5.87 15.24 -4.61
C GLY A 237 -4.64 15.55 -3.77
N LEU A 238 -4.83 16.14 -2.58
CA LEU A 238 -3.74 16.45 -1.67
C LEU A 238 -2.98 15.19 -1.20
N CYS A 239 -3.69 14.12 -0.87
CA CYS A 239 -3.06 12.86 -0.50
C CYS A 239 -2.26 12.25 -1.66
N PHE A 240 -2.75 12.40 -2.90
CA PHE A 240 -2.02 11.95 -4.08
C PHE A 240 -0.73 12.75 -4.28
N ASP A 241 -0.76 14.06 -4.04
CA ASP A 241 0.45 14.91 -4.09
C ASP A 241 1.47 14.50 -3.03
N TRP A 242 1.07 14.20 -1.80
CA TRP A 242 1.96 13.66 -0.75
C TRP A 242 2.55 12.29 -1.12
N LEU A 243 1.74 11.42 -1.72
CA LEU A 243 2.21 10.12 -2.22
C LEU A 243 3.28 10.31 -3.30
N LEU A 244 3.03 11.19 -4.25
CA LEU A 244 3.98 11.49 -5.33
C LEU A 244 5.26 12.15 -4.81
N GLU A 245 5.16 13.06 -3.84
CA GLU A 245 6.33 13.64 -3.19
C GLU A 245 7.21 12.55 -2.59
N LEU A 246 6.62 11.68 -1.74
CA LEU A 246 7.34 10.59 -1.11
C LEU A 246 8.01 9.68 -2.14
N PHE A 247 7.26 9.21 -3.13
CA PHE A 247 7.77 8.26 -4.11
C PHE A 247 8.80 8.88 -5.07
N ASN A 248 8.64 10.13 -5.48
CA ASN A 248 9.64 10.82 -6.29
C ASN A 248 10.95 10.97 -5.52
N ARG A 249 10.90 11.40 -4.29
CA ARG A 249 12.08 11.62 -3.46
C ARG A 249 12.77 10.30 -3.06
N ARG A 250 12.01 9.25 -2.71
CA ARG A 250 12.59 8.01 -2.18
C ARG A 250 12.88 6.94 -3.24
N LEU A 251 12.19 6.97 -4.38
CA LEU A 251 12.30 5.92 -5.38
C LEU A 251 12.97 6.38 -6.68
N LYS A 252 12.81 7.66 -7.08
CA LYS A 252 13.43 8.19 -8.29
C LYS A 252 14.79 8.83 -8.02
N LEU A 253 14.90 9.65 -6.96
CA LEU A 253 16.15 10.36 -6.64
C LEU A 253 17.17 9.46 -5.96
N ASP A 254 16.72 8.49 -5.19
CA ASP A 254 17.54 7.54 -4.45
C ASP A 254 18.70 8.20 -3.66
N TYR A 255 18.36 8.77 -2.53
CA TYR A 255 19.36 9.40 -1.63
C TYR A 255 20.31 8.41 -0.95
N GLY A 256 20.21 7.12 -1.24
CA GLY A 256 20.93 6.06 -0.53
C GLY A 256 20.36 5.81 0.86
N ASP A 257 21.11 5.06 1.66
CA ASP A 257 20.73 4.72 3.03
C ASP A 257 20.84 5.94 3.95
N HIS A 258 19.89 6.07 4.87
CA HIS A 258 19.96 7.09 5.92
C HIS A 258 21.10 6.75 6.89
N ASP A 259 21.92 7.73 7.25
CA ASP A 259 23.10 7.55 8.12
C ASP A 259 22.75 7.29 9.60
N GLY A 260 21.47 7.19 9.92
CA GLY A 260 20.95 6.94 11.27
C GLY A 260 21.13 8.11 12.25
N LYS A 261 21.68 9.24 11.79
CA LYS A 261 21.92 10.40 12.64
C LYS A 261 20.76 11.37 12.57
N ASN A 262 20.09 11.59 13.69
CA ASN A 262 19.21 12.73 13.86
C ASN A 262 20.06 14.00 13.91
N ARG A 263 20.11 14.76 12.83
CA ARG A 263 20.74 16.08 12.85
C ARG A 263 19.85 17.01 13.66
N VAL A 264 20.30 17.36 14.85
CA VAL A 264 19.74 18.51 15.54
C VAL A 264 20.22 19.74 14.75
N ILE A 265 19.28 20.42 14.10
CA ILE A 265 19.54 21.74 13.56
C ILE A 265 19.62 22.64 14.79
N GLU A 266 20.80 23.16 15.10
CA GLU A 266 20.93 24.18 16.13
C GLU A 266 20.06 25.37 15.73
N ASP A 267 19.14 25.78 16.61
CA ASP A 267 18.37 26.98 16.42
C ASP A 267 19.33 28.16 16.40
N VAL A 268 19.48 28.75 15.23
CA VAL A 268 20.26 29.99 15.00
C VAL A 268 19.37 31.23 14.96
N CYS A 269 18.15 31.16 15.52
CA CYS A 269 17.28 32.32 15.65
C CYS A 269 17.38 32.95 17.02
#